data_70ba28c49d90e2e2ed68b04ba1689f49
#
_entry.id   70ba28c49d90e2e2ed68b04ba1689f49
#
_cell.length_a   1.000
_cell.length_b   1.000
_cell.length_c   1.000
_cell.angle_alpha   90.00
_cell.angle_beta   90.00
_cell.angle_gamma   90.00
#
_symmetry.space_group_name_H-M   'P 1'
#
loop_
_entity.id
_entity.type
_entity.pdbx_description
1 polymer ?
#
loop_
_entity_poly.entity_id
_entity_poly.type
_entity_poly.pdbx_seq_one_letter_code
_entity_poly.pdbx_strand_id
1 'polypeptide(L)' 'DFACFKAKLIVELDGGQHQDKEAYDSRRTEFLNANGWEVVRFWNHEFRANEEEMLMAILQRLQCLMPSP' A
#
# COMPACT_ATOMS: atom_id res chain seq x y z
N ASP A 1 7.28 5.24 -1.19
CA ASP A 1 6.64 4.39 -0.20
C ASP A 1 6.15 5.25 0.96
N PHE A 2 5.00 4.90 1.46
CA PHE A 2 4.33 5.68 2.49
C PHE A 2 3.83 4.72 3.57
N ALA A 3 3.97 5.12 4.83
CA ALA A 3 3.50 4.30 5.95
C ALA A 3 2.79 5.17 6.97
N CYS A 4 1.60 4.73 7.38
CA CYS A 4 0.84 5.39 8.43
C CYS A 4 0.75 4.46 9.64
N PHE A 5 1.44 4.80 10.71
CA PHE A 5 1.50 3.96 11.89
C PHE A 5 0.18 3.87 12.65
N LYS A 6 -0.58 4.93 12.66
CA LYS A 6 -1.87 4.93 13.34
C LYS A 6 -2.86 3.98 12.68
N ALA A 7 -2.90 3.98 11.36
CA ALA A 7 -3.79 3.12 10.60
C ALA A 7 -3.18 1.76 10.30
N LYS A 8 -1.89 1.60 10.51
CA LYS A 8 -1.12 0.43 10.12
C LYS A 8 -1.29 0.13 8.64
N LEU A 9 -1.12 1.17 7.83
CA LEU A 9 -1.25 1.09 6.38
C LEU A 9 0.08 1.43 5.73
N ILE A 10 0.48 0.61 4.78
CA ILE A 10 1.65 0.85 3.96
C ILE A 10 1.21 0.94 2.51
N VAL A 11 1.66 1.99 1.82
CA VAL A 11 1.40 2.18 0.40
C VAL A 11 2.71 2.05 -0.35
N GLU A 12 2.75 1.17 -1.32
CA GLU A 12 3.94 0.93 -2.13
C GLU A 12 3.66 1.25 -3.60
N LEU A 13 4.63 1.91 -4.23
CA LEU A 13 4.59 2.21 -5.67
C LEU A 13 5.67 1.38 -6.36
N ASP A 14 5.27 0.57 -7.32
CA ASP A 14 6.18 -0.33 -8.02
C ASP A 14 6.45 0.17 -9.43
N GLY A 15 7.72 0.07 -9.83
CA GLY A 15 8.16 0.51 -11.14
C GLY A 15 8.03 -0.53 -12.25
N GLY A 16 7.61 -1.73 -11.94
CA GLY A 16 7.31 -2.74 -12.94
C GLY A 16 8.49 -3.55 -13.48
N GLN A 17 9.67 -3.41 -12.91
CA GLN A 17 10.86 -4.09 -13.41
C GLN A 17 11.52 -5.03 -12.39
N HIS A 18 10.75 -5.58 -11.47
CA HIS A 18 11.32 -6.34 -10.37
C HIS A 18 10.76 -7.74 -10.27
N GLN A 19 11.00 -8.54 -11.32
CA GLN A 19 10.57 -9.94 -11.27
C GLN A 19 11.30 -10.72 -10.19
N ASP A 20 12.57 -10.38 -9.96
CA ASP A 20 13.38 -11.08 -8.95
C ASP A 20 12.98 -10.79 -7.52
N LYS A 21 12.22 -9.73 -7.29
CA LYS A 21 11.81 -9.33 -5.95
C LYS A 21 10.43 -9.80 -5.54
N GLU A 22 9.71 -10.46 -6.43
CA GLU A 22 8.33 -10.88 -6.13
C GLU A 22 8.26 -11.78 -4.91
N ALA A 23 9.14 -12.77 -4.81
CA ALA A 23 9.13 -13.68 -3.67
C ALA A 23 9.46 -12.96 -2.37
N TYR A 24 10.44 -12.07 -2.41
CA TYR A 24 10.81 -11.28 -1.24
C TYR A 24 9.66 -10.36 -0.82
N ASP A 25 9.06 -9.68 -1.78
CA ASP A 25 7.94 -8.78 -1.51
C ASP A 25 6.73 -9.53 -0.96
N SER A 26 6.46 -10.72 -1.46
CA SER A 26 5.37 -11.54 -0.96
C SER A 26 5.58 -11.94 0.49
N ARG A 27 6.79 -12.34 0.84
CA ARG A 27 7.12 -12.69 2.22
C ARG A 27 7.00 -11.50 3.14
N ARG A 28 7.46 -10.34 2.68
CA ARG A 28 7.37 -9.11 3.44
C ARG A 28 5.90 -8.74 3.67
N THR A 29 5.09 -8.84 2.64
CA THR A 29 3.66 -8.54 2.73
C THR A 29 2.96 -9.49 3.70
N GLU A 30 3.26 -10.78 3.64
CA GLU A 30 2.70 -11.75 4.57
C GLU A 30 3.08 -11.44 6.00
N PHE A 31 4.34 -11.09 6.22
CA PHE A 31 4.83 -10.72 7.56
C PHE A 31 4.09 -9.50 8.08
N LEU A 32 3.95 -8.47 7.25
CA LEU A 32 3.26 -7.24 7.63
C LEU A 32 1.78 -7.50 7.92
N ASN A 33 1.13 -8.30 7.10
CA ASN A 33 -0.27 -8.64 7.31
C ASN A 33 -0.45 -9.42 8.62
N ALA A 34 0.47 -10.31 8.92
CA ALA A 34 0.41 -11.08 10.16
C ALA A 34 0.57 -10.19 11.40
N ASN A 35 1.21 -9.03 11.24
CA ASN A 35 1.39 -8.07 12.32
C ASN A 35 0.35 -6.96 12.32
N GLY A 36 -0.73 -7.14 11.59
CA GLY A 36 -1.83 -6.20 11.58
C GLY A 36 -1.68 -5.03 10.62
N TRP A 37 -0.70 -5.09 9.73
CA TRP A 37 -0.50 -4.05 8.73
C TRP A 37 -1.22 -4.39 7.44
N GLU A 38 -1.81 -3.40 6.81
CA GLU A 38 -2.35 -3.55 5.46
C GLU A 38 -1.39 -2.94 4.46
N VAL A 39 -1.11 -3.65 3.38
CA VAL A 39 -0.22 -3.17 2.32
C VAL A 39 -1.05 -2.96 1.07
N VAL A 40 -1.03 -1.71 0.56
CA VAL A 40 -1.71 -1.34 -0.68
C VAL A 40 -0.63 -1.04 -1.70
N ARG A 41 -0.72 -1.68 -2.85
CA ARG A 41 0.31 -1.57 -3.89
C ARG A 41 -0.28 -1.01 -5.17
N PHE A 42 0.40 -0.04 -5.74
CA PHE A 42 0.04 0.56 -7.03
C PHE A 42 1.24 0.51 -7.96
N TRP A 43 0.97 0.41 -9.25
CA TRP A 43 2.00 0.59 -10.26
C TRP A 43 2.25 2.08 -10.46
N ASN A 44 3.51 2.47 -10.64
CA ASN A 44 3.87 3.87 -10.85
C ASN A 44 3.10 4.49 -12.01
N HIS A 45 3.01 3.78 -13.13
CA HIS A 45 2.32 4.31 -14.31
C HIS A 45 0.82 4.48 -14.07
N GLU A 46 0.22 3.59 -13.31
CA GLU A 46 -1.20 3.71 -12.96
C GLU A 46 -1.43 4.89 -12.03
N PHE A 47 -0.54 5.07 -11.07
CA PHE A 47 -0.65 6.19 -10.14
C PHE A 47 -0.54 7.52 -10.88
N ARG A 48 0.42 7.64 -11.80
CA ARG A 48 0.60 8.86 -12.58
C ARG A 48 -0.59 9.15 -13.49
N ALA A 49 -1.19 8.10 -14.06
CA ALA A 49 -2.33 8.26 -14.95
C ALA A 49 -3.60 8.63 -14.21
N ASN A 50 -3.78 8.15 -12.98
CA ASN A 50 -5.01 8.32 -12.22
C ASN A 50 -4.72 8.77 -10.78
N GLU A 51 -3.92 9.81 -10.64
CA GLU A 51 -3.42 10.25 -9.34
C GLU A 51 -4.54 10.55 -8.36
N GLU A 52 -5.56 11.28 -8.80
CA GLU A 52 -6.67 11.63 -7.91
C GLU A 52 -7.43 10.39 -7.43
N GLU A 53 -7.71 9.46 -8.34
CA GLU A 53 -8.43 8.24 -7.98
C GLU A 53 -7.64 7.40 -6.98
N MET A 54 -6.32 7.30 -7.20
CA MET A 54 -5.46 6.53 -6.31
C MET A 54 -5.35 7.17 -4.92
N LEU A 55 -5.24 8.51 -4.88
CA LEU A 55 -5.24 9.23 -3.61
C LEU A 55 -6.56 9.06 -2.86
N MET A 56 -7.68 9.09 -3.58
CA MET A 56 -8.98 8.86 -2.96
C MET A 56 -9.09 7.46 -2.40
N ALA A 57 -8.57 6.48 -3.11
CA ALA A 57 -8.57 5.11 -2.62
C ALA A 57 -7.75 4.97 -1.33
N ILE A 58 -6.60 5.63 -1.28
CA ILE A 58 -5.75 5.64 -0.08
C ILE A 58 -6.50 6.30 1.09
N LEU A 59 -7.15 7.43 0.83
CA LEU A 59 -7.91 8.13 1.86
C LEU A 59 -9.05 7.28 2.40
N GLN A 60 -9.76 6.57 1.52
CA GLN A 60 -10.83 5.68 1.96
C GLN A 60 -10.30 4.57 2.85
N ARG A 61 -9.16 3.98 2.49
CA ARG A 61 -8.57 2.94 3.33
C ARG A 61 -8.15 3.49 4.68
N LEU A 62 -7.57 4.67 4.71
CA LEU A 62 -7.18 5.30 5.96
C LEU A 62 -8.40 5.53 6.86
N GLN A 63 -9.51 5.98 6.29
CA GLN A 63 -10.74 6.20 7.05
C GLN A 63 -11.30 4.90 7.60
N CYS A 64 -11.21 3.82 6.83
CA CYS A 64 -11.69 2.51 7.28
C CYS A 64 -10.83 1.92 8.39
N LEU A 65 -9.52 2.16 8.34
CA LEU A 65 -8.58 1.56 9.28
C LEU A 65 -8.42 2.37 10.56
N MET A 66 -8.70 3.67 10.52
CA MET A 66 -8.61 4.51 11.71
C MET A 66 -9.92 4.45 12.48
N PRO A 67 -9.84 4.37 13.83
CA PRO A 67 -11.06 4.37 14.63
C PRO A 67 -11.79 5.70 14.52
N SER A 68 -13.11 5.64 14.50
CA SER A 68 -13.93 6.84 14.49
C SER A 68 -13.80 7.55 15.83
N PRO A 69 -13.75 8.87 15.82
CA PRO A 69 -13.74 9.63 17.09
C PRO A 69 -15.03 9.48 17.88
#